data_ffbe991fe70c9cba7373437a4f4348e2
#
_entry.id   ffbe991fe70c9cba7373437a4f4348e2
#
_cell.length_a   1.000
_cell.length_b   1.000
_cell.length_c   1.000
_cell.angle_alpha   90.00
_cell.angle_beta   90.00
_cell.angle_gamma   90.00
#
_symmetry.space_group_name_H-M   'P 1'
#
loop_
_entity.id
_entity.type
_entity.pdbx_description
1 polymer ?
#
loop_
_entity_poly.entity_id
_entity_poly.type
_entity_poly.pdbx_seq_one_letter_code
_entity_poly.pdbx_strand_id
1 'polypeptide(L)'
;TYRRFINRPKALGKTSLTSGLVAVFIVVLMATYIYGETDLSPFVWKINWWTHSILILAFLFLIPRSKHLHLVLGPFNIFFRSFDQPDHTPVHIDLEGDEDELDAMLNDLTKLTKSQALDIFSCVECGRCTDVCPANRGGGILDPKYHFIMDLRSPLLEGKDVAILDQINVEAGWECTICQACTEVCPVGNHVEKSDEIRRLEVLVEGKVPQEYQKLFTNLQETGNTEGASSSPFADSFPVFTPDKEYVLWLGCFARHGLDPDFNKSVENFTKILDVAGVTYGVLAEEQCSGDPANRLGDKLTYTMLREHNMEQLAETKKVVTLCPHCAVNLGKEYEKYGSINYTVEHHTQVIGRLIDEGKIKVQMGESGKVTYHDPCNLSRMLDIVDEPRTAIQAASSNFQEMEESGRNTLCCGAGGALWWKKETQGRTHLVRAEQVIESGADTVVTGCNFCYGMMKQGLGPMTPEGRTDVVVKDVADIVADNLV
;
A
#
# COMPACT_ATOMS: atom_id res chain seq x y z
N THR A 1 -19.63 23.69 -0.94
CA THR A 1 -19.54 24.92 -1.80
C THR A 1 -18.28 25.73 -1.56
N TYR A 2 -17.99 26.19 -0.34
CA TYR A 2 -16.82 27.01 -0.03
C TYR A 2 -15.49 26.36 -0.49
N ARG A 3 -15.24 25.10 -0.09
CA ARG A 3 -14.01 24.38 -0.43
C ARG A 3 -13.84 24.20 -1.96
N ARG A 4 -14.93 24.00 -2.72
CA ARG A 4 -14.88 23.75 -4.16
C ARG A 4 -14.81 25.01 -5.01
N PHE A 5 -15.46 26.11 -4.59
CA PHE A 5 -15.59 27.30 -5.41
C PHE A 5 -14.71 28.48 -4.97
N ILE A 6 -14.38 28.54 -3.67
CA ILE A 6 -13.61 29.67 -3.08
C ILE A 6 -12.17 29.22 -2.79
N ASN A 7 -11.98 28.22 -1.93
CA ASN A 7 -10.64 27.77 -1.50
C ASN A 7 -9.90 26.98 -2.60
N ARG A 8 -10.61 26.21 -3.41
CA ARG A 8 -10.11 25.46 -4.58
C ARG A 8 -8.78 24.72 -4.36
N PRO A 9 -8.68 23.77 -3.39
CA PRO A 9 -7.51 22.93 -3.25
C PRO A 9 -7.17 22.23 -4.58
N LYS A 10 -5.89 22.09 -4.92
CA LYS A 10 -5.44 21.46 -6.18
C LYS A 10 -6.02 20.05 -6.36
N ALA A 11 -6.08 19.27 -5.28
CA ALA A 11 -6.63 17.91 -5.27
C ALA A 11 -8.10 17.79 -5.72
N LEU A 12 -8.90 18.86 -5.61
CA LEU A 12 -10.28 18.85 -6.11
C LEU A 12 -10.37 18.97 -7.64
N GLY A 13 -9.31 19.41 -8.31
CA GLY A 13 -9.27 19.61 -9.75
C GLY A 13 -10.19 20.73 -10.27
N LYS A 14 -10.42 20.76 -11.57
CA LYS A 14 -11.25 21.79 -12.22
C LYS A 14 -12.72 21.70 -11.79
N THR A 15 -13.38 22.84 -11.64
CA THR A 15 -14.83 22.89 -11.40
C THR A 15 -15.58 22.56 -12.68
N SER A 16 -16.50 21.60 -12.61
CA SER A 16 -17.39 21.26 -13.74
C SER A 16 -18.67 22.09 -13.71
N LEU A 17 -19.28 22.29 -14.89
CA LEU A 17 -20.59 22.94 -15.02
C LEU A 17 -21.63 22.24 -14.15
N THR A 18 -21.63 20.90 -14.13
CA THR A 18 -22.52 20.07 -13.30
C THR A 18 -22.36 20.38 -11.81
N SER A 19 -21.12 20.61 -11.32
CA SER A 19 -20.92 21.03 -9.92
C SER A 19 -21.54 22.39 -9.60
N GLY A 20 -21.47 23.32 -10.54
CA GLY A 20 -22.13 24.62 -10.42
C GLY A 20 -23.65 24.50 -10.38
N LEU A 21 -24.22 23.73 -11.30
CA LEU A 21 -25.66 23.50 -11.40
C LEU A 21 -26.22 22.85 -10.11
N VAL A 22 -25.54 21.84 -9.58
CA VAL A 22 -25.92 21.20 -8.32
C VAL A 22 -25.83 22.17 -7.13
N ALA A 23 -24.79 23.01 -7.07
CA ALA A 23 -24.68 24.03 -6.04
C ALA A 23 -25.85 25.01 -6.07
N VAL A 24 -26.27 25.45 -7.27
CA VAL A 24 -27.45 26.31 -7.47
C VAL A 24 -28.72 25.59 -7.02
N PHE A 25 -28.93 24.33 -7.43
CA PHE A 25 -30.09 23.55 -7.01
C PHE A 25 -30.19 23.44 -5.48
N ILE A 26 -29.10 23.10 -4.81
CA ILE A 26 -29.07 22.99 -3.35
C ILE A 26 -29.40 24.33 -2.70
N VAL A 27 -28.81 25.45 -3.18
CA VAL A 27 -29.10 26.78 -2.63
C VAL A 27 -30.57 27.15 -2.79
N VAL A 28 -31.14 26.92 -3.98
CA VAL A 28 -32.57 27.23 -4.25
C VAL A 28 -33.49 26.32 -3.43
N LEU A 29 -33.18 25.02 -3.32
CA LEU A 29 -33.96 24.09 -2.49
C LEU A 29 -33.96 24.51 -1.03
N MET A 30 -32.79 24.90 -0.48
CA MET A 30 -32.72 25.40 0.91
C MET A 30 -33.45 26.71 1.08
N ALA A 31 -33.31 27.64 0.11
CA ALA A 31 -34.01 28.92 0.17
C ALA A 31 -35.54 28.73 0.10
N THR A 32 -36.04 27.89 -0.81
CA THR A 32 -37.48 27.60 -0.92
C THR A 32 -38.05 26.87 0.30
N TYR A 33 -37.24 25.99 0.94
CA TYR A 33 -37.61 25.34 2.19
C TYR A 33 -37.76 26.36 3.32
N ILE A 34 -36.72 27.18 3.58
CA ILE A 34 -36.73 28.20 4.65
C ILE A 34 -37.86 29.23 4.41
N TYR A 35 -38.03 29.65 3.15
CA TYR A 35 -39.08 30.60 2.78
C TYR A 35 -40.50 30.02 2.97
N GLY A 36 -40.65 28.69 2.72
CA GLY A 36 -41.91 27.97 2.91
C GLY A 36 -42.42 27.89 4.37
N GLU A 37 -41.49 28.08 5.35
CA GLU A 37 -41.82 28.13 6.79
C GLU A 37 -42.34 29.53 7.25
N THR A 38 -42.35 30.51 6.35
CA THR A 38 -42.87 31.86 6.68
C THR A 38 -44.37 32.00 6.29
N ASP A 39 -45.05 32.98 6.87
CA ASP A 39 -46.47 33.30 6.56
C ASP A 39 -46.58 33.85 5.13
N LEU A 40 -46.82 32.97 4.18
CA LEU A 40 -46.99 33.29 2.77
C LEU A 40 -48.46 33.43 2.36
N SER A 41 -48.74 34.36 1.43
CA SER A 41 -50.05 34.35 0.77
C SER A 41 -50.23 33.03 0.01
N PRO A 42 -51.48 32.53 -0.12
CA PRO A 42 -51.76 31.24 -0.80
C PRO A 42 -51.18 31.11 -2.22
N PHE A 43 -51.09 32.21 -2.92
CA PHE A 43 -50.52 32.25 -4.29
C PHE A 43 -48.98 32.08 -4.25
N VAL A 44 -48.31 32.82 -3.39
CA VAL A 44 -46.83 32.73 -3.20
C VAL A 44 -46.43 31.37 -2.65
N TRP A 45 -47.21 30.82 -1.73
CA TRP A 45 -47.00 29.47 -1.20
C TRP A 45 -47.04 28.41 -2.32
N LYS A 46 -48.03 28.47 -3.25
CA LYS A 46 -48.11 27.54 -4.39
C LYS A 46 -46.91 27.66 -5.32
N ILE A 47 -46.45 28.87 -5.62
CA ILE A 47 -45.26 29.07 -6.46
C ILE A 47 -44.06 28.48 -5.77
N ASN A 48 -43.82 28.73 -4.48
CA ASN A 48 -42.72 28.21 -3.70
C ASN A 48 -42.75 26.67 -3.68
N TRP A 49 -43.90 26.08 -3.44
CA TRP A 49 -44.10 24.64 -3.42
C TRP A 49 -43.78 23.97 -4.76
N TRP A 50 -44.29 24.54 -5.87
CA TRP A 50 -44.03 24.04 -7.21
C TRP A 50 -42.55 24.20 -7.59
N THR A 51 -41.92 25.29 -7.26
CA THR A 51 -40.50 25.52 -7.54
C THR A 51 -39.65 24.47 -6.79
N HIS A 52 -39.93 24.25 -5.49
CA HIS A 52 -39.23 23.24 -4.69
C HIS A 52 -39.43 21.83 -5.26
N SER A 53 -40.66 21.45 -5.59
CA SER A 53 -41.02 20.13 -6.10
C SER A 53 -40.41 19.86 -7.48
N ILE A 54 -40.43 20.83 -8.38
CA ILE A 54 -39.83 20.71 -9.73
C ILE A 54 -38.31 20.56 -9.62
N LEU A 55 -37.65 21.29 -8.71
CA LEU A 55 -36.23 21.17 -8.51
C LEU A 55 -35.84 19.81 -7.95
N ILE A 56 -36.61 19.24 -7.02
CA ILE A 56 -36.38 17.87 -6.52
C ILE A 56 -36.50 16.87 -7.68
N LEU A 57 -37.54 16.96 -8.48
CA LEU A 57 -37.72 16.07 -9.63
C LEU A 57 -36.59 16.22 -10.65
N ALA A 58 -36.18 17.46 -10.95
CA ALA A 58 -35.05 17.71 -11.85
C ALA A 58 -33.72 17.15 -11.28
N PHE A 59 -33.55 17.22 -9.97
CA PHE A 59 -32.36 16.65 -9.30
C PHE A 59 -32.32 15.13 -9.41
N LEU A 60 -33.46 14.43 -9.35
CA LEU A 60 -33.55 12.99 -9.56
C LEU A 60 -33.05 12.55 -10.95
N PHE A 61 -33.32 13.34 -11.99
CA PHE A 61 -32.79 13.07 -13.35
C PHE A 61 -31.29 13.40 -13.48
N LEU A 62 -30.79 14.32 -12.67
CA LEU A 62 -29.39 14.72 -12.69
C LEU A 62 -28.48 13.69 -11.99
N ILE A 63 -28.96 13.05 -10.92
CA ILE A 63 -28.18 12.08 -10.11
C ILE A 63 -27.57 10.97 -10.98
N PRO A 64 -28.32 10.19 -11.77
CA PRO A 64 -27.81 9.05 -12.51
C PRO A 64 -26.77 9.43 -13.58
N ARG A 65 -26.85 10.67 -14.09
CA ARG A 65 -25.98 11.17 -15.18
C ARG A 65 -24.84 12.06 -14.70
N SER A 66 -24.61 12.10 -13.41
CA SER A 66 -23.60 12.97 -12.82
C SER A 66 -22.78 12.26 -11.75
N LYS A 67 -21.73 12.91 -11.29
CA LYS A 67 -20.95 12.44 -10.14
C LYS A 67 -21.78 12.19 -8.87
N HIS A 68 -23.03 12.70 -8.80
CA HIS A 68 -23.91 12.53 -7.65
C HIS A 68 -24.54 11.12 -7.59
N LEU A 69 -24.27 10.25 -8.58
CA LEU A 69 -24.59 8.84 -8.51
C LEU A 69 -23.99 8.18 -7.25
N HIS A 70 -22.87 8.71 -6.73
CA HIS A 70 -22.29 8.26 -5.47
C HIS A 70 -23.24 8.35 -4.26
N LEU A 71 -24.24 9.24 -4.27
CA LEU A 71 -25.24 9.33 -3.19
C LEU A 71 -26.05 8.04 -3.05
N VAL A 72 -26.26 7.37 -4.18
CA VAL A 72 -26.96 6.08 -4.23
C VAL A 72 -25.97 4.92 -4.06
N LEU A 73 -24.87 4.92 -4.81
CA LEU A 73 -23.97 3.79 -4.87
C LEU A 73 -22.94 3.73 -3.70
N GLY A 74 -22.58 4.87 -3.11
CA GLY A 74 -21.65 4.91 -1.99
C GLY A 74 -22.05 4.05 -0.79
N PRO A 75 -23.31 4.11 -0.30
CA PRO A 75 -23.77 3.22 0.75
C PRO A 75 -23.67 1.73 0.39
N PHE A 76 -23.98 1.38 -0.86
CA PHE A 76 -23.82 0.00 -1.32
C PHE A 76 -22.35 -0.42 -1.38
N ASN A 77 -21.47 0.47 -1.86
CA ASN A 77 -20.04 0.19 -1.89
C ASN A 77 -19.47 -0.04 -0.49
N ILE A 78 -19.85 0.80 0.49
CA ILE A 78 -19.44 0.61 1.88
C ILE A 78 -19.97 -0.70 2.46
N PHE A 79 -21.22 -1.06 2.14
CA PHE A 79 -21.86 -2.30 2.63
C PHE A 79 -21.21 -3.56 2.05
N PHE A 80 -20.88 -3.55 0.76
CA PHE A 80 -20.27 -4.70 0.07
C PHE A 80 -18.75 -4.70 0.11
N ARG A 81 -18.13 -3.70 0.73
CA ARG A 81 -16.68 -3.63 0.87
C ARG A 81 -16.18 -4.84 1.64
N SER A 82 -15.22 -5.55 1.08
CA SER A 82 -14.44 -6.52 1.83
C SER A 82 -13.56 -5.79 2.85
N PHE A 83 -13.60 -6.21 4.11
CA PHE A 83 -12.72 -5.67 5.16
C PHE A 83 -11.35 -6.37 5.13
N ASP A 84 -11.30 -7.55 4.53
CA ASP A 84 -10.09 -8.34 4.36
C ASP A 84 -9.47 -8.03 3.00
N GLN A 85 -8.71 -6.97 2.95
CA GLN A 85 -7.89 -6.53 1.82
C GLN A 85 -8.57 -6.24 0.47
N PRO A 86 -7.95 -5.34 -0.31
CA PRO A 86 -8.38 -5.07 -1.65
C PRO A 86 -8.40 -6.38 -2.46
N ASP A 87 -9.55 -6.62 -3.07
CA ASP A 87 -9.80 -7.77 -3.94
C ASP A 87 -8.92 -7.68 -5.19
N HIS A 88 -7.64 -7.99 -5.02
CA HIS A 88 -6.87 -8.46 -6.15
C HIS A 88 -7.39 -9.86 -6.43
N THR A 89 -8.33 -9.94 -7.34
CA THR A 89 -8.83 -11.24 -7.82
C THR A 89 -7.62 -12.04 -8.24
N PRO A 90 -7.35 -13.20 -7.62
CA PRO A 90 -6.26 -14.04 -8.04
C PRO A 90 -6.47 -14.35 -9.51
N VAL A 91 -5.53 -13.95 -10.34
CA VAL A 91 -5.55 -14.34 -11.75
C VAL A 91 -4.95 -15.73 -11.81
N HIS A 92 -5.82 -16.72 -11.87
CA HIS A 92 -5.41 -18.06 -12.26
C HIS A 92 -5.08 -17.98 -13.76
N ILE A 93 -3.79 -17.97 -14.06
CA ILE A 93 -3.32 -18.08 -15.43
C ILE A 93 -3.41 -19.56 -15.75
N ASP A 94 -4.38 -19.94 -16.57
CA ASP A 94 -4.40 -21.24 -17.22
C ASP A 94 -3.36 -21.19 -18.35
N LEU A 95 -2.20 -21.77 -18.10
CA LEU A 95 -1.11 -21.84 -19.09
C LEU A 95 -1.47 -22.70 -20.29
N GLU A 96 -2.52 -23.50 -20.22
CA GLU A 96 -3.06 -24.35 -21.29
C GLU A 96 -4.29 -23.71 -21.97
N GLY A 97 -4.76 -22.54 -21.48
CA GLY A 97 -5.94 -21.83 -21.99
C GLY A 97 -5.66 -21.10 -23.30
N ASP A 98 -6.75 -20.66 -23.96
CA ASP A 98 -6.71 -19.92 -25.23
C ASP A 98 -6.20 -18.48 -24.98
N GLU A 99 -5.12 -18.07 -25.68
CA GLU A 99 -4.54 -16.73 -25.56
C GLU A 99 -5.55 -15.62 -25.86
N ASP A 100 -6.46 -15.84 -26.82
CA ASP A 100 -7.51 -14.86 -27.19
C ASP A 100 -8.53 -14.64 -26.07
N GLU A 101 -8.81 -15.68 -25.25
CA GLU A 101 -9.72 -15.58 -24.10
C GLU A 101 -9.07 -14.82 -22.93
N LEU A 102 -7.78 -14.99 -22.72
CA LEU A 102 -7.00 -14.27 -21.73
C LEU A 102 -6.94 -12.77 -22.06
N ASP A 103 -6.70 -12.42 -23.33
CA ASP A 103 -6.60 -11.03 -23.81
C ASP A 103 -7.94 -10.30 -23.68
N ALA A 104 -9.03 -10.90 -24.11
CA ALA A 104 -10.37 -10.32 -24.02
C ALA A 104 -10.83 -10.09 -22.55
N MET A 105 -10.40 -10.94 -21.62
CA MET A 105 -10.77 -10.81 -20.20
C MET A 105 -10.00 -9.72 -19.46
N LEU A 106 -8.80 -9.36 -19.89
CA LEU A 106 -7.88 -8.53 -19.11
C LEU A 106 -7.86 -7.06 -19.49
N ASN A 107 -8.07 -6.71 -20.77
CA ASN A 107 -7.93 -5.33 -21.27
C ASN A 107 -9.24 -4.73 -21.80
N ASP A 108 -10.37 -5.22 -21.35
CA ASP A 108 -11.70 -4.78 -21.79
C ASP A 108 -12.46 -4.08 -20.64
N LEU A 109 -12.80 -2.81 -20.83
CA LEU A 109 -13.53 -2.01 -19.83
C LEU A 109 -14.92 -2.60 -19.50
N THR A 110 -15.54 -3.33 -20.44
CA THR A 110 -16.86 -3.95 -20.24
C THR A 110 -16.79 -5.20 -19.35
N LYS A 111 -15.61 -5.75 -19.16
CA LYS A 111 -15.33 -6.94 -18.34
C LYS A 111 -14.99 -6.64 -16.89
N LEU A 112 -15.00 -5.38 -16.49
CA LEU A 112 -14.81 -5.01 -15.09
C LEU A 112 -15.76 -5.78 -14.18
N THR A 113 -15.27 -6.24 -13.05
CA THR A 113 -16.12 -6.84 -12.03
C THR A 113 -17.13 -5.84 -11.48
N LYS A 114 -18.22 -6.33 -10.91
CA LYS A 114 -19.24 -5.46 -10.27
C LYS A 114 -18.61 -4.58 -9.18
N SER A 115 -17.63 -5.09 -8.44
CA SER A 115 -16.91 -4.35 -7.40
C SER A 115 -16.09 -3.21 -8.01
N GLN A 116 -15.30 -3.49 -9.05
CA GLN A 116 -14.51 -2.46 -9.74
C GLN A 116 -15.37 -1.37 -10.36
N ALA A 117 -16.48 -1.74 -11.00
CA ALA A 117 -17.45 -0.77 -11.54
C ALA A 117 -18.09 0.06 -10.41
N LEU A 118 -18.43 -0.57 -9.29
CA LEU A 118 -19.01 0.10 -8.13
C LEU A 118 -18.03 1.11 -7.52
N ASP A 119 -16.74 0.79 -7.41
CA ASP A 119 -15.69 1.72 -6.99
C ASP A 119 -15.66 2.98 -7.88
N ILE A 120 -15.67 2.79 -9.19
CA ILE A 120 -15.60 3.89 -10.16
C ILE A 120 -16.80 4.83 -10.00
N PHE A 121 -18.02 4.28 -9.89
CA PHE A 121 -19.25 5.07 -9.80
C PHE A 121 -19.53 5.65 -8.41
N SER A 122 -18.99 5.04 -7.35
CA SER A 122 -19.15 5.53 -5.98
C SER A 122 -18.23 6.71 -5.65
N CYS A 123 -17.25 7.01 -6.49
CA CYS A 123 -16.28 8.08 -6.24
C CYS A 123 -16.95 9.46 -6.11
N VAL A 124 -16.72 10.14 -4.98
CA VAL A 124 -17.24 11.48 -4.68
C VAL A 124 -16.35 12.63 -5.16
N GLU A 125 -15.26 12.33 -5.85
CA GLU A 125 -14.26 13.29 -6.35
C GLU A 125 -13.69 14.21 -5.26
N CYS A 126 -13.56 13.74 -4.04
CA CYS A 126 -13.12 14.57 -2.91
C CYS A 126 -11.62 14.91 -2.91
N GLY A 127 -10.79 14.16 -3.65
CA GLY A 127 -9.35 14.38 -3.82
C GLY A 127 -8.48 13.93 -2.64
N ARG A 128 -9.03 13.26 -1.62
CA ARG A 128 -8.23 12.77 -0.48
C ARG A 128 -7.15 11.78 -0.90
N CYS A 129 -7.46 10.89 -1.85
CA CYS A 129 -6.50 9.94 -2.40
C CYS A 129 -5.30 10.62 -3.08
N THR A 130 -5.52 11.76 -3.74
CA THR A 130 -4.45 12.59 -4.33
C THR A 130 -3.61 13.26 -3.23
N ASP A 131 -4.25 13.81 -2.18
CA ASP A 131 -3.57 14.50 -1.07
C ASP A 131 -2.60 13.58 -0.29
N VAL A 132 -2.92 12.28 -0.17
CA VAL A 132 -2.10 11.31 0.58
C VAL A 132 -1.17 10.48 -0.32
N CYS A 133 -1.27 10.62 -1.64
CA CYS A 133 -0.47 9.83 -2.56
C CYS A 133 1.02 10.21 -2.45
N PRO A 134 1.91 9.28 -2.08
CA PRO A 134 3.32 9.59 -1.92
C PRO A 134 3.99 9.98 -3.24
N ALA A 135 3.65 9.34 -4.36
CA ALA A 135 4.16 9.69 -5.67
C ALA A 135 3.75 11.12 -6.07
N ASN A 136 2.46 11.48 -5.87
CA ASN A 136 1.97 12.84 -6.15
C ASN A 136 2.66 13.89 -5.27
N ARG A 137 2.82 13.61 -3.97
CA ARG A 137 3.50 14.51 -3.01
C ARG A 137 4.98 14.67 -3.32
N GLY A 138 5.62 13.64 -3.86
CA GLY A 138 7.00 13.68 -4.33
C GLY A 138 7.21 14.42 -5.65
N GLY A 139 6.15 14.93 -6.29
CA GLY A 139 6.20 15.64 -7.56
C GLY A 139 6.07 14.76 -8.80
N GLY A 140 5.66 13.51 -8.65
CA GLY A 140 5.35 12.60 -9.75
C GLY A 140 4.04 12.95 -10.46
N ILE A 141 3.77 12.27 -11.56
CA ILE A 141 2.59 12.50 -12.41
C ILE A 141 1.34 11.76 -11.92
N LEU A 142 1.49 10.77 -11.02
CA LEU A 142 0.38 9.97 -10.53
C LEU A 142 -0.62 10.80 -9.72
N ASP A 143 -1.85 10.89 -10.21
CA ASP A 143 -3.02 11.32 -9.44
C ASP A 143 -4.02 10.15 -9.36
N PRO A 144 -4.12 9.44 -8.21
CA PRO A 144 -4.96 8.25 -8.11
C PRO A 144 -6.43 8.48 -8.42
N LYS A 145 -6.95 9.68 -8.14
CA LYS A 145 -8.33 10.03 -8.45
C LYS A 145 -8.60 10.01 -9.94
N TYR A 146 -7.70 10.57 -10.75
CA TYR A 146 -7.87 10.60 -12.20
C TYR A 146 -7.46 9.26 -12.80
N HIS A 147 -6.22 8.85 -12.64
CA HIS A 147 -5.65 7.72 -13.37
C HIS A 147 -6.27 6.36 -13.03
N PHE A 148 -6.81 6.19 -11.82
CA PHE A 148 -7.42 4.92 -11.42
C PHE A 148 -8.95 4.93 -11.43
N ILE A 149 -9.59 6.10 -11.38
CA ILE A 149 -11.06 6.17 -11.23
C ILE A 149 -11.71 7.00 -12.34
N MET A 150 -11.29 8.27 -12.50
CA MET A 150 -12.04 9.21 -13.33
C MET A 150 -11.85 8.98 -14.83
N ASP A 151 -10.64 8.55 -15.23
CA ASP A 151 -10.33 8.28 -16.64
C ASP A 151 -11.12 7.07 -17.16
N LEU A 152 -11.44 6.11 -16.28
CA LEU A 152 -12.28 4.94 -16.60
C LEU A 152 -13.79 5.25 -16.54
N ARG A 153 -14.20 6.26 -15.77
CA ARG A 153 -15.61 6.56 -15.50
C ARG A 153 -16.38 7.04 -16.72
N SER A 154 -15.78 7.95 -17.51
CA SER A 154 -16.47 8.52 -18.69
C SER A 154 -16.75 7.48 -19.77
N PRO A 155 -15.77 6.68 -20.24
CA PRO A 155 -16.04 5.64 -21.23
C PRO A 155 -17.00 4.57 -20.70
N LEU A 156 -16.93 4.23 -19.41
CA LEU A 156 -17.86 3.28 -18.80
C LEU A 156 -19.31 3.80 -18.76
N LEU A 157 -19.51 5.11 -18.46
CA LEU A 157 -20.84 5.76 -18.50
C LEU A 157 -21.41 5.82 -19.92
N GLU A 158 -20.56 5.95 -20.91
CA GLU A 158 -20.94 6.01 -22.32
C GLU A 158 -21.17 4.61 -22.93
N GLY A 159 -20.90 3.54 -22.15
CA GLY A 159 -21.01 2.15 -22.60
C GLY A 159 -20.06 1.83 -23.76
N LYS A 160 -18.88 2.46 -23.77
CA LYS A 160 -17.88 2.22 -24.79
C LYS A 160 -17.18 0.88 -24.56
N ASP A 161 -17.09 0.13 -25.66
CA ASP A 161 -16.24 -1.05 -25.75
C ASP A 161 -14.83 -0.58 -26.14
N VAL A 162 -13.97 -0.43 -25.15
CA VAL A 162 -12.61 0.12 -25.32
C VAL A 162 -11.64 -0.57 -24.35
N ALA A 163 -10.40 -0.69 -24.80
CA ALA A 163 -9.31 -1.19 -23.96
C ALA A 163 -9.06 -0.26 -22.77
N ILE A 164 -8.82 -0.85 -21.60
CA ILE A 164 -8.54 -0.11 -20.35
C ILE A 164 -7.27 0.72 -20.51
N LEU A 165 -6.21 0.14 -21.07
CA LEU A 165 -4.90 0.80 -21.24
C LEU A 165 -4.97 2.04 -22.15
N ASP A 166 -5.92 2.09 -23.09
CA ASP A 166 -6.14 3.26 -23.95
C ASP A 166 -6.78 4.44 -23.21
N GLN A 167 -7.39 4.20 -22.05
CA GLN A 167 -8.13 5.21 -21.30
C GLN A 167 -7.31 5.84 -20.17
N ILE A 168 -6.21 5.25 -19.79
CA ILE A 168 -5.40 5.64 -18.62
C ILE A 168 -3.99 6.08 -19.02
N ASN A 169 -3.37 6.89 -18.17
CA ASN A 169 -1.94 7.17 -18.32
C ASN A 169 -1.15 6.03 -17.65
N VAL A 170 -0.66 5.12 -18.47
CA VAL A 170 0.07 3.94 -18.02
C VAL A 170 1.36 4.29 -17.26
N GLU A 171 2.09 5.33 -17.71
CA GLU A 171 3.31 5.80 -17.02
C GLU A 171 3.03 6.20 -15.58
N ALA A 172 1.87 6.80 -15.31
CA ALA A 172 1.44 7.12 -13.95
C ALA A 172 1.28 5.87 -13.08
N GLY A 173 0.81 4.75 -13.64
CA GLY A 173 0.71 3.47 -12.95
C GLY A 173 2.08 2.94 -12.49
N TRP A 174 3.14 3.22 -13.24
CA TRP A 174 4.51 2.82 -12.89
C TRP A 174 5.18 3.67 -11.80
N GLU A 175 4.56 4.77 -11.38
CA GLU A 175 4.99 5.56 -10.21
C GLU A 175 4.35 5.10 -8.89
N CYS A 176 3.37 4.20 -8.94
CA CYS A 176 2.64 3.78 -7.76
C CYS A 176 3.49 2.88 -6.85
N THR A 177 3.55 3.23 -5.58
CA THR A 177 4.20 2.42 -4.53
C THR A 177 3.32 1.27 -4.01
N ILE A 178 2.10 1.12 -4.49
CA ILE A 178 1.10 0.13 -4.04
C ILE A 178 0.91 0.15 -2.50
N CYS A 179 1.04 1.32 -1.90
CA CYS A 179 1.03 1.48 -0.44
C CYS A 179 -0.37 1.52 0.19
N GLN A 180 -1.43 1.49 -0.60
CA GLN A 180 -2.85 1.53 -0.19
C GLN A 180 -3.30 2.79 0.58
N ALA A 181 -2.49 3.85 0.66
CA ALA A 181 -2.89 5.08 1.36
C ALA A 181 -4.15 5.73 0.75
N CYS A 182 -4.29 5.69 -0.58
CA CYS A 182 -5.44 6.22 -1.30
C CYS A 182 -6.73 5.44 -0.99
N THR A 183 -6.64 4.13 -0.83
CA THR A 183 -7.74 3.23 -0.43
C THR A 183 -8.14 3.46 1.03
N GLU A 184 -7.15 3.59 1.92
CA GLU A 184 -7.35 3.83 3.36
C GLU A 184 -8.17 5.08 3.65
N VAL A 185 -7.86 6.20 2.97
CA VAL A 185 -8.54 7.48 3.21
C VAL A 185 -9.87 7.65 2.46
N CYS A 186 -10.29 6.65 1.69
CA CYS A 186 -11.49 6.78 0.87
C CYS A 186 -12.76 6.77 1.72
N PRO A 187 -13.56 7.87 1.76
CA PRO A 187 -14.71 7.97 2.64
C PRO A 187 -15.90 7.11 2.18
N VAL A 188 -15.86 6.60 0.96
CA VAL A 188 -16.89 5.72 0.39
C VAL A 188 -16.41 4.29 0.19
N GLY A 189 -15.23 3.97 0.75
CA GLY A 189 -14.72 2.62 0.78
C GLY A 189 -14.23 2.07 -0.57
N ASN A 190 -13.92 2.93 -1.54
CA ASN A 190 -13.39 2.48 -2.82
C ASN A 190 -12.00 1.86 -2.64
N HIS A 191 -11.76 0.76 -3.34
CA HIS A 191 -10.43 0.29 -3.63
C HIS A 191 -9.84 1.16 -4.75
N VAL A 192 -9.08 2.19 -4.37
CA VAL A 192 -8.62 3.23 -5.32
C VAL A 192 -7.39 2.79 -6.10
N GLU A 193 -6.47 2.07 -5.45
CA GLU A 193 -5.24 1.60 -6.08
C GLU A 193 -5.55 0.52 -7.13
N LYS A 194 -5.02 0.68 -8.35
CA LYS A 194 -5.24 -0.20 -9.51
C LYS A 194 -3.96 -0.46 -10.31
N SER A 195 -2.81 -0.05 -9.80
CA SER A 195 -1.58 -0.07 -10.60
C SER A 195 -1.03 -1.46 -10.84
N ASP A 196 -1.24 -2.42 -9.94
CA ASP A 196 -0.84 -3.80 -10.17
C ASP A 196 -1.70 -4.47 -11.27
N GLU A 197 -2.99 -4.13 -11.37
CA GLU A 197 -3.84 -4.56 -12.49
C GLU A 197 -3.35 -3.95 -13.81
N ILE A 198 -3.05 -2.65 -13.83
CA ILE A 198 -2.55 -1.93 -15.01
C ILE A 198 -1.21 -2.51 -15.47
N ARG A 199 -0.28 -2.73 -14.55
CA ARG A 199 1.03 -3.32 -14.85
C ARG A 199 0.89 -4.75 -15.37
N ARG A 200 -0.04 -5.52 -14.82
CA ARG A 200 -0.35 -6.86 -15.31
C ARG A 200 -0.82 -6.85 -16.76
N LEU A 201 -1.72 -5.92 -17.12
CA LEU A 201 -2.17 -5.77 -18.51
C LEU A 201 -1.00 -5.42 -19.45
N GLU A 202 -0.13 -4.49 -19.05
CA GLU A 202 1.04 -4.14 -19.84
C GLU A 202 2.03 -5.30 -20.00
N VAL A 203 2.31 -6.02 -18.91
CA VAL A 203 3.34 -7.08 -18.92
C VAL A 203 2.81 -8.35 -19.60
N LEU A 204 1.60 -8.80 -19.28
CA LEU A 204 1.07 -10.07 -19.79
C LEU A 204 0.40 -9.94 -21.16
N VAL A 205 -0.34 -8.83 -21.39
CA VAL A 205 -1.10 -8.65 -22.64
C VAL A 205 -0.24 -7.94 -23.70
N GLU A 206 0.39 -6.82 -23.32
CA GLU A 206 1.16 -6.02 -24.27
C GLU A 206 2.63 -6.47 -24.37
N GLY A 207 3.10 -7.36 -23.50
CA GLY A 207 4.50 -7.78 -23.46
C GLY A 207 5.48 -6.64 -23.15
N LYS A 208 5.01 -5.56 -22.54
CA LYS A 208 5.79 -4.36 -22.28
C LYS A 208 6.31 -4.35 -20.85
N VAL A 209 7.64 -4.38 -20.70
CA VAL A 209 8.33 -4.24 -19.43
C VAL A 209 9.24 -3.02 -19.49
N PRO A 210 9.12 -2.03 -18.57
CA PRO A 210 10.06 -0.93 -18.52
C PRO A 210 11.51 -1.41 -18.39
N GLN A 211 12.42 -0.73 -19.10
CA GLN A 211 13.81 -1.16 -19.25
C GLN A 211 14.50 -1.37 -17.90
N GLU A 212 14.20 -0.55 -16.91
CA GLU A 212 14.79 -0.62 -15.58
C GLU A 212 14.46 -1.91 -14.82
N TYR A 213 13.37 -2.61 -15.16
CA TYR A 213 12.97 -3.87 -14.54
C TYR A 213 13.41 -5.12 -15.28
N GLN A 214 13.91 -5.03 -16.52
CA GLN A 214 14.28 -6.19 -17.32
C GLN A 214 15.28 -7.09 -16.62
N LYS A 215 16.30 -6.49 -15.98
CA LYS A 215 17.30 -7.25 -15.22
C LYS A 215 16.67 -7.97 -14.02
N LEU A 216 15.75 -7.33 -13.32
CA LEU A 216 15.04 -7.92 -12.18
C LEU A 216 14.18 -9.12 -12.63
N PHE A 217 13.45 -8.99 -13.74
CA PHE A 217 12.69 -10.11 -14.30
C PHE A 217 13.59 -11.28 -14.66
N THR A 218 14.66 -11.03 -15.41
CA THR A 218 15.63 -12.07 -15.77
C THR A 218 16.19 -12.78 -14.53
N ASN A 219 16.61 -12.02 -13.53
CA ASN A 219 17.14 -12.58 -12.29
C ASN A 219 16.13 -13.48 -11.57
N LEU A 220 14.87 -13.01 -11.43
CA LEU A 220 13.80 -13.77 -10.78
C LEU A 220 13.47 -15.07 -11.54
N GLN A 221 13.45 -15.01 -12.87
CA GLN A 221 13.14 -16.18 -13.72
C GLN A 221 14.26 -17.21 -13.72
N GLU A 222 15.53 -16.76 -13.80
CA GLU A 222 16.67 -17.67 -13.92
C GLU A 222 17.17 -18.23 -12.59
N THR A 223 17.08 -17.44 -11.51
CA THR A 223 17.71 -17.79 -10.22
C THR A 223 16.76 -17.78 -9.02
N GLY A 224 15.52 -17.38 -9.22
CA GLY A 224 14.55 -17.22 -8.12
C GLY A 224 14.85 -16.08 -7.15
N ASN A 225 15.81 -15.20 -7.48
CA ASN A 225 16.16 -14.08 -6.60
C ASN A 225 16.37 -12.76 -7.36
N THR A 226 16.33 -11.65 -6.65
CA THR A 226 16.36 -10.31 -7.25
C THR A 226 17.73 -9.89 -7.79
N GLU A 227 18.82 -10.49 -7.28
CA GLU A 227 20.20 -10.09 -7.60
C GLU A 227 20.89 -11.02 -8.60
N GLY A 228 20.25 -12.14 -8.97
CA GLY A 228 20.82 -13.13 -9.88
C GLY A 228 21.97 -13.95 -9.24
N ALA A 229 22.07 -13.96 -7.92
CA ALA A 229 23.12 -14.69 -7.21
C ALA A 229 22.69 -16.14 -6.95
N SER A 230 23.60 -17.09 -7.18
CA SER A 230 23.35 -18.53 -6.96
C SER A 230 23.60 -18.98 -5.51
N SER A 231 24.21 -18.17 -4.68
CA SER A 231 24.57 -18.49 -3.29
C SER A 231 24.41 -17.28 -2.37
N SER A 232 24.27 -17.53 -1.09
CA SER A 232 24.14 -16.50 -0.05
C SER A 232 25.01 -16.85 1.15
N PRO A 233 26.28 -16.36 1.19
CA PRO A 233 27.16 -16.59 2.34
C PRO A 233 26.55 -16.12 3.66
N PHE A 234 25.68 -15.12 3.65
CA PHE A 234 24.99 -14.66 4.84
C PHE A 234 23.98 -15.70 5.33
N ALA A 235 23.18 -16.29 4.42
CA ALA A 235 22.25 -17.35 4.79
C ALA A 235 22.99 -18.59 5.34
N ASP A 236 24.14 -18.91 4.80
CA ASP A 236 24.97 -20.04 5.22
C ASP A 236 25.52 -19.90 6.65
N SER A 237 25.47 -18.68 7.24
CA SER A 237 25.89 -18.43 8.63
C SER A 237 24.84 -18.85 9.67
N PHE A 238 23.61 -19.15 9.24
CA PHE A 238 22.50 -19.56 10.12
C PHE A 238 22.26 -21.07 10.08
N PRO A 239 21.67 -21.65 11.16
CA PRO A 239 21.30 -23.05 11.16
C PRO A 239 20.22 -23.34 10.12
N VAL A 240 20.35 -24.43 9.37
CA VAL A 240 19.33 -24.88 8.43
C VAL A 240 18.07 -25.28 9.19
N PHE A 241 16.90 -24.98 8.63
CA PHE A 241 15.62 -25.36 9.22
C PHE A 241 15.43 -26.89 9.21
N THR A 242 14.90 -27.38 10.29
CA THR A 242 14.46 -28.76 10.48
C THR A 242 13.11 -28.74 11.20
N PRO A 243 12.20 -29.73 11.02
CA PRO A 243 10.84 -29.70 11.54
C PRO A 243 10.70 -29.64 13.08
N ASP A 244 11.77 -29.89 13.82
CA ASP A 244 11.84 -29.73 15.28
C ASP A 244 12.05 -28.27 15.74
N LYS A 245 12.41 -27.37 14.83
CA LYS A 245 12.56 -25.93 15.11
C LYS A 245 11.20 -25.24 15.10
N GLU A 246 11.06 -24.22 15.95
CA GLU A 246 9.80 -23.49 16.07
C GLU A 246 9.49 -22.63 14.84
N TYR A 247 10.54 -21.97 14.28
CA TYR A 247 10.37 -21.06 13.15
C TYR A 247 11.26 -21.38 11.96
N VAL A 248 10.72 -21.19 10.77
CA VAL A 248 11.51 -20.82 9.60
C VAL A 248 11.81 -19.32 9.72
N LEU A 249 13.06 -18.93 9.79
CA LEU A 249 13.51 -17.55 9.62
C LEU A 249 13.63 -17.27 8.13
N TRP A 250 12.65 -16.60 7.59
CA TRP A 250 12.63 -16.15 6.20
C TRP A 250 13.45 -14.88 6.04
N LEU A 251 14.61 -14.97 5.42
CA LEU A 251 15.54 -13.84 5.28
C LEU A 251 15.05 -12.80 4.26
N GLY A 252 14.42 -13.26 3.17
CA GLY A 252 14.03 -12.41 2.07
C GLY A 252 15.23 -11.90 1.24
N CYS A 253 14.94 -11.35 0.07
CA CYS A 253 15.96 -10.93 -0.89
C CYS A 253 16.95 -9.90 -0.32
N PHE A 254 16.47 -8.96 0.48
CA PHE A 254 17.27 -7.84 0.97
C PHE A 254 18.42 -8.29 1.89
N ALA A 255 18.10 -9.10 2.90
CA ALA A 255 19.10 -9.63 3.83
C ALA A 255 19.94 -10.74 3.19
N ARG A 256 19.26 -11.68 2.50
CA ARG A 256 19.92 -12.85 1.92
C ARG A 256 21.03 -12.48 0.94
N HIS A 257 20.83 -11.44 0.13
CA HIS A 257 21.78 -10.99 -0.87
C HIS A 257 22.60 -9.76 -0.47
N GLY A 258 22.46 -9.29 0.75
CA GLY A 258 23.29 -8.22 1.31
C GLY A 258 23.10 -6.88 0.60
N LEU A 259 21.86 -6.52 0.25
CA LEU A 259 21.56 -5.24 -0.40
C LEU A 259 21.95 -4.04 0.48
N ASP A 260 21.89 -4.21 1.80
CA ASP A 260 22.46 -3.27 2.77
C ASP A 260 23.12 -4.08 3.89
N PRO A 261 24.47 -4.07 4.02
CA PRO A 261 25.17 -4.82 5.06
C PRO A 261 24.82 -4.42 6.49
N ASP A 262 24.42 -3.17 6.72
CA ASP A 262 23.98 -2.72 8.05
C ASP A 262 22.67 -3.38 8.46
N PHE A 263 21.78 -3.66 7.50
CA PHE A 263 20.54 -4.39 7.76
C PHE A 263 20.79 -5.86 8.11
N ASN A 264 21.84 -6.48 7.58
CA ASN A 264 22.22 -7.84 7.98
C ASN A 264 22.49 -7.93 9.47
N LYS A 265 23.06 -6.86 10.06
CA LYS A 265 23.23 -6.75 11.52
C LYS A 265 21.89 -6.73 12.28
N SER A 266 20.85 -6.13 11.69
CA SER A 266 19.51 -6.17 12.29
C SER A 266 18.95 -7.59 12.34
N VAL A 267 19.24 -8.41 11.31
CA VAL A 267 18.88 -9.85 11.32
C VAL A 267 19.65 -10.59 12.42
N GLU A 268 20.95 -10.36 12.55
CA GLU A 268 21.78 -10.94 13.63
C GLU A 268 21.27 -10.51 15.02
N ASN A 269 20.87 -9.25 15.18
CA ASN A 269 20.27 -8.74 16.41
C ASN A 269 18.94 -9.44 16.73
N PHE A 270 18.11 -9.67 15.71
CA PHE A 270 16.85 -10.42 15.88
C PHE A 270 17.12 -11.87 16.31
N THR A 271 18.06 -12.55 15.67
CA THR A 271 18.42 -13.92 16.09
C THR A 271 18.99 -13.98 17.49
N LYS A 272 19.79 -13.00 17.91
CA LYS A 272 20.24 -12.87 19.31
C LYS A 272 19.04 -12.74 20.28
N ILE A 273 18.00 -12.00 19.91
CA ILE A 273 16.77 -11.88 20.73
C ILE A 273 16.09 -13.25 20.85
N LEU A 274 15.98 -14.00 19.75
CA LEU A 274 15.40 -15.35 19.75
C LEU A 274 16.19 -16.31 20.62
N ASP A 275 17.53 -16.28 20.53
CA ASP A 275 18.42 -17.12 21.32
C ASP A 275 18.27 -16.86 22.84
N VAL A 276 18.21 -15.59 23.24
CA VAL A 276 17.97 -15.21 24.66
C VAL A 276 16.59 -15.68 25.13
N ALA A 277 15.58 -15.64 24.26
CA ALA A 277 14.24 -16.13 24.57
C ALA A 277 14.11 -17.66 24.56
N GLY A 278 15.14 -18.39 24.13
CA GLY A 278 15.12 -19.85 23.95
C GLY A 278 14.23 -20.30 22.79
N VAL A 279 13.97 -19.44 21.78
CA VAL A 279 13.16 -19.74 20.59
C VAL A 279 14.06 -20.31 19.51
N THR A 280 13.71 -21.49 19.00
CA THR A 280 14.50 -22.17 17.96
C THR A 280 14.07 -21.76 16.56
N TYR A 281 15.04 -21.55 15.67
CA TYR A 281 14.80 -21.14 14.28
C TYR A 281 15.80 -21.79 13.33
N GLY A 282 15.50 -21.72 12.05
CA GLY A 282 16.43 -22.09 10.99
C GLY A 282 16.03 -21.45 9.68
N VAL A 283 16.98 -21.33 8.74
CA VAL A 283 16.75 -20.79 7.41
C VAL A 283 16.53 -21.93 6.40
N LEU A 284 15.77 -21.66 5.35
CA LEU A 284 15.62 -22.59 4.24
C LEU A 284 16.89 -22.59 3.38
N ALA A 285 17.37 -23.77 3.00
CA ALA A 285 18.53 -23.91 2.11
C ALA A 285 18.25 -23.31 0.73
N GLU A 286 17.05 -23.55 0.20
CA GLU A 286 16.65 -23.16 -1.16
C GLU A 286 15.56 -22.06 -1.13
N GLU A 287 15.64 -21.12 -0.18
CA GLU A 287 14.74 -19.96 -0.14
C GLU A 287 14.90 -19.13 -1.41
N GLN A 288 13.82 -18.94 -2.15
CA GLN A 288 13.71 -17.98 -3.25
C GLN A 288 12.98 -16.71 -2.81
N CYS A 289 12.93 -15.69 -3.67
CA CYS A 289 12.13 -14.51 -3.43
C CYS A 289 10.67 -14.91 -3.17
N SER A 290 9.99 -14.26 -2.22
CA SER A 290 8.56 -14.48 -1.97
C SER A 290 7.67 -14.13 -3.17
N GLY A 291 8.24 -13.57 -4.24
CA GLY A 291 7.52 -13.17 -5.43
C GLY A 291 6.90 -11.78 -5.38
N ASP A 292 7.03 -11.03 -4.26
CA ASP A 292 6.44 -9.68 -4.17
C ASP A 292 6.80 -8.79 -5.37
N PRO A 293 8.06 -8.65 -5.81
CA PRO A 293 8.38 -7.83 -6.97
C PRO A 293 7.69 -8.29 -8.26
N ALA A 294 7.68 -9.59 -8.55
CA ALA A 294 7.02 -10.14 -9.72
C ALA A 294 5.49 -9.86 -9.67
N ASN A 295 4.87 -10.12 -8.53
CA ASN A 295 3.45 -9.86 -8.31
C ASN A 295 3.09 -8.39 -8.53
N ARG A 296 3.86 -7.46 -7.95
CA ARG A 296 3.62 -6.00 -8.02
C ARG A 296 3.97 -5.38 -9.36
N LEU A 297 4.83 -6.04 -10.13
CA LEU A 297 5.16 -5.64 -11.50
C LEU A 297 4.24 -6.26 -12.55
N GLY A 298 3.33 -7.15 -12.16
CA GLY A 298 2.35 -7.77 -13.06
C GLY A 298 2.83 -9.07 -13.72
N ASP A 299 4.06 -9.54 -13.47
CA ASP A 299 4.56 -10.83 -13.96
C ASP A 299 4.01 -11.99 -13.12
N LYS A 300 2.77 -12.37 -13.42
CA LYS A 300 2.08 -13.43 -12.69
C LYS A 300 2.64 -14.83 -12.99
N LEU A 301 3.33 -15.01 -14.12
CA LEU A 301 3.99 -16.28 -14.44
C LEU A 301 5.18 -16.53 -13.51
N THR A 302 6.10 -15.57 -13.43
CA THR A 302 7.24 -15.66 -12.52
C THR A 302 6.77 -15.73 -11.06
N TYR A 303 5.73 -14.96 -10.70
CA TYR A 303 5.13 -15.04 -9.36
C TYR A 303 4.62 -16.45 -9.04
N THR A 304 3.92 -17.09 -9.98
CA THR A 304 3.40 -18.45 -9.79
C THR A 304 4.53 -19.46 -9.59
N MET A 305 5.57 -19.41 -10.41
CA MET A 305 6.75 -20.28 -10.26
C MET A 305 7.42 -20.14 -8.90
N LEU A 306 7.66 -18.90 -8.46
CA LEU A 306 8.29 -18.60 -7.16
C LEU A 306 7.40 -19.08 -6.00
N ARG A 307 6.10 -18.81 -6.09
CA ARG A 307 5.14 -19.24 -5.07
C ARG A 307 5.12 -20.75 -4.93
N GLU A 308 5.01 -21.50 -6.02
CA GLU A 308 4.96 -22.96 -6.02
C GLU A 308 6.23 -23.56 -5.42
N HIS A 309 7.39 -23.09 -5.83
CA HIS A 309 8.65 -23.50 -5.24
C HIS A 309 8.68 -23.25 -3.73
N ASN A 310 8.33 -22.04 -3.29
CA ASN A 310 8.36 -21.69 -1.88
C ASN A 310 7.32 -22.47 -1.04
N MET A 311 6.14 -22.74 -1.61
CA MET A 311 5.11 -23.59 -0.97
C MET A 311 5.61 -25.01 -0.74
N GLU A 312 6.37 -25.57 -1.69
CA GLU A 312 7.01 -26.87 -1.53
C GLU A 312 8.06 -26.85 -0.41
N GLN A 313 8.93 -25.82 -0.37
CA GLN A 313 9.93 -25.66 0.68
C GLN A 313 9.31 -25.47 2.08
N LEU A 314 8.11 -24.89 2.16
CA LEU A 314 7.39 -24.63 3.41
C LEU A 314 6.43 -25.75 3.83
N ALA A 315 6.36 -26.86 3.10
CA ALA A 315 5.36 -27.93 3.31
C ALA A 315 5.35 -28.52 4.74
N GLU A 316 6.53 -28.62 5.37
CA GLU A 316 6.67 -29.15 6.74
C GLU A 316 6.76 -28.06 7.82
N THR A 317 6.59 -26.79 7.42
CA THR A 317 6.70 -25.63 8.31
C THR A 317 5.39 -25.37 9.02
N LYS A 318 5.46 -24.97 10.30
CA LYS A 318 4.30 -24.51 11.08
C LYS A 318 4.26 -23.01 11.26
N LYS A 319 5.44 -22.39 11.42
CA LYS A 319 5.56 -20.96 11.65
C LYS A 319 6.72 -20.38 10.84
N VAL A 320 6.46 -19.26 10.22
CA VAL A 320 7.46 -18.45 9.51
C VAL A 320 7.59 -17.11 10.24
N VAL A 321 8.80 -16.64 10.44
CA VAL A 321 9.08 -15.27 10.90
C VAL A 321 9.97 -14.55 9.90
N THR A 322 9.68 -13.29 9.63
CA THR A 322 10.46 -12.47 8.70
C THR A 322 10.58 -11.02 9.18
N LEU A 323 11.69 -10.35 8.80
CA LEU A 323 11.89 -8.92 9.04
C LEU A 323 11.33 -8.07 7.87
N CYS A 324 10.84 -8.72 6.83
CA CYS A 324 10.31 -8.04 5.65
C CYS A 324 8.78 -8.10 5.62
N PRO A 325 8.06 -6.98 5.81
CA PRO A 325 6.60 -6.99 5.75
C PRO A 325 6.05 -7.28 4.36
N HIS A 326 6.82 -7.05 3.28
CA HIS A 326 6.45 -7.49 1.93
C HIS A 326 6.40 -9.02 1.84
N CYS A 327 7.43 -9.69 2.38
CA CYS A 327 7.42 -11.16 2.46
C CYS A 327 6.29 -11.66 3.36
N ALA A 328 6.05 -11.00 4.50
CA ALA A 328 4.97 -11.38 5.41
C ALA A 328 3.59 -11.29 4.74
N VAL A 329 3.33 -10.24 3.94
CA VAL A 329 2.09 -10.11 3.16
C VAL A 329 1.99 -11.23 2.12
N ASN A 330 3.05 -11.48 1.35
CA ASN A 330 3.01 -12.49 0.29
C ASN A 330 2.83 -13.90 0.84
N LEU A 331 3.68 -14.31 1.77
CA LEU A 331 3.66 -15.67 2.35
C LEU A 331 2.38 -15.95 3.14
N GLY A 332 1.83 -14.93 3.84
CA GLY A 332 0.66 -15.10 4.70
C GLY A 332 -0.68 -14.86 4.01
N LYS A 333 -0.79 -13.81 3.18
CA LYS A 333 -2.08 -13.40 2.61
C LYS A 333 -2.21 -13.62 1.11
N GLU A 334 -1.15 -13.33 0.34
CA GLU A 334 -1.24 -13.46 -1.11
C GLU A 334 -1.22 -14.94 -1.53
N TYR A 335 -0.38 -15.78 -0.90
CA TYR A 335 -0.32 -17.21 -1.20
C TYR A 335 -1.65 -17.91 -0.88
N GLU A 336 -2.32 -17.52 0.21
CA GLU A 336 -3.61 -18.08 0.63
C GLU A 336 -4.71 -17.91 -0.44
N LYS A 337 -4.63 -16.87 -1.27
CA LYS A 337 -5.57 -16.65 -2.37
C LYS A 337 -5.52 -17.73 -3.46
N TYR A 338 -4.41 -18.45 -3.56
CA TYR A 338 -4.18 -19.48 -4.56
C TYR A 338 -4.30 -20.91 -4.01
N GLY A 339 -4.50 -21.05 -2.71
CA GLY A 339 -4.67 -22.34 -2.03
C GLY A 339 -4.43 -22.22 -0.54
N SER A 340 -4.85 -23.24 0.23
CA SER A 340 -4.63 -23.23 1.67
C SER A 340 -3.14 -23.33 2.02
N ILE A 341 -2.68 -22.50 2.93
CA ILE A 341 -1.37 -22.59 3.56
C ILE A 341 -1.49 -23.32 4.90
N ASN A 342 -0.48 -24.15 5.24
CA ASN A 342 -0.47 -24.95 6.48
C ASN A 342 0.43 -24.36 7.58
N TYR A 343 0.87 -23.11 7.41
CA TYR A 343 1.74 -22.41 8.35
C TYR A 343 1.16 -21.02 8.66
N THR A 344 1.64 -20.43 9.74
CA THR A 344 1.37 -19.01 10.08
C THR A 344 2.60 -18.17 9.82
N VAL A 345 2.39 -16.92 9.41
CA VAL A 345 3.47 -15.96 9.20
C VAL A 345 3.38 -14.85 10.24
N GLU A 346 4.47 -14.62 10.94
CA GLU A 346 4.61 -13.52 11.90
C GLU A 346 5.70 -12.56 11.44
N HIS A 347 5.45 -11.29 11.62
CA HIS A 347 6.50 -10.29 11.45
C HIS A 347 7.38 -10.24 12.71
N HIS A 348 8.68 -9.99 12.58
CA HIS A 348 9.60 -10.01 13.72
C HIS A 348 9.18 -9.07 14.86
N THR A 349 8.54 -7.94 14.55
CA THR A 349 8.04 -7.00 15.58
C THR A 349 6.94 -7.60 16.44
N GLN A 350 6.08 -8.47 15.88
CA GLN A 350 5.08 -9.20 16.65
C GLN A 350 5.74 -10.20 17.60
N VAL A 351 6.75 -10.92 17.08
CA VAL A 351 7.50 -11.87 17.90
C VAL A 351 8.20 -11.16 19.05
N ILE A 352 8.89 -10.05 18.79
CA ILE A 352 9.57 -9.25 19.81
C ILE A 352 8.57 -8.72 20.85
N GLY A 353 7.47 -8.10 20.42
CA GLY A 353 6.44 -7.59 21.33
C GLY A 353 5.89 -8.68 22.26
N ARG A 354 5.54 -9.85 21.67
CA ARG A 354 5.08 -11.00 22.44
C ARG A 354 6.13 -11.52 23.42
N LEU A 355 7.40 -11.62 23.05
CA LEU A 355 8.47 -12.08 23.95
C LEU A 355 8.68 -11.12 25.15
N ILE A 356 8.48 -9.82 24.94
CA ILE A 356 8.49 -8.81 26.01
C ILE A 356 7.28 -9.02 26.93
N ASP A 357 6.09 -9.13 26.38
CA ASP A 357 4.84 -9.28 27.15
C ASP A 357 4.83 -10.59 27.98
N GLU A 358 5.37 -11.67 27.42
CA GLU A 358 5.52 -12.96 28.10
C GLU A 358 6.68 -12.97 29.13
N GLY A 359 7.48 -11.91 29.20
CA GLY A 359 8.64 -11.82 30.09
C GLY A 359 9.78 -12.79 29.72
N LYS A 360 9.81 -13.30 28.50
CA LYS A 360 10.87 -14.19 27.98
C LYS A 360 12.16 -13.43 27.69
N ILE A 361 12.05 -12.16 27.38
CA ILE A 361 13.17 -11.23 27.27
C ILE A 361 12.95 -10.05 28.20
N LYS A 362 14.02 -9.50 28.72
CA LYS A 362 14.02 -8.29 29.52
C LYS A 362 14.74 -7.20 28.75
N VAL A 363 14.05 -6.08 28.56
CA VAL A 363 14.59 -4.91 27.89
C VAL A 363 14.69 -3.79 28.89
N GLN A 364 15.86 -3.17 29.01
CA GLN A 364 16.09 -2.02 29.88
C GLN A 364 15.89 -0.74 29.06
N MET A 365 15.23 0.25 29.62
CA MET A 365 15.13 1.57 28.97
C MET A 365 16.53 2.18 28.82
N GLY A 366 16.94 2.38 27.56
CA GLY A 366 18.19 3.08 27.25
C GLY A 366 18.03 4.60 27.33
N GLU A 367 19.12 5.29 27.66
CA GLU A 367 19.25 6.74 27.50
C GLU A 367 19.49 7.04 26.01
N SER A 368 18.44 6.98 25.21
CA SER A 368 18.49 7.35 23.79
C SER A 368 18.08 8.81 23.62
N GLY A 369 18.62 9.49 22.63
CA GLY A 369 18.07 10.74 22.12
C GLY A 369 16.60 10.58 21.72
N LYS A 370 16.03 11.54 21.05
CA LYS A 370 14.65 11.48 20.58
C LYS A 370 14.48 10.40 19.51
N VAL A 371 13.60 9.45 19.77
CA VAL A 371 13.29 8.31 18.89
C VAL A 371 11.95 8.52 18.23
N THR A 372 11.86 8.29 16.92
CA THR A 372 10.59 8.23 16.20
C THR A 372 10.44 6.91 15.44
N TYR A 373 9.23 6.60 14.96
CA TYR A 373 8.96 5.38 14.23
C TYR A 373 8.39 5.68 12.83
N HIS A 374 8.98 5.05 11.82
CA HIS A 374 8.40 5.01 10.49
C HIS A 374 7.61 3.71 10.33
N ASP A 375 6.29 3.81 10.29
CA ASP A 375 5.41 2.67 10.04
C ASP A 375 5.53 2.19 8.58
N PRO A 376 5.97 0.95 8.32
CA PRO A 376 5.93 0.39 6.98
C PRO A 376 4.49 0.19 6.52
N CYS A 377 4.17 0.62 5.30
CA CYS A 377 2.81 0.55 4.77
C CYS A 377 2.27 -0.89 4.67
N ASN A 378 3.12 -1.86 4.32
CA ASN A 378 2.72 -3.26 4.30
C ASN A 378 2.45 -3.81 5.71
N LEU A 379 3.15 -3.31 6.72
CA LEU A 379 2.92 -3.71 8.11
C LEU A 379 1.62 -3.08 8.65
N SER A 380 1.51 -1.75 8.56
CA SER A 380 0.41 -1.01 9.19
C SER A 380 -0.92 -1.11 8.45
N ARG A 381 -0.92 -1.03 7.10
CA ARG A 381 -2.17 -1.07 6.30
C ARG A 381 -2.53 -2.46 5.79
N MET A 382 -1.54 -3.25 5.37
CA MET A 382 -1.81 -4.56 4.78
C MET A 382 -1.95 -5.66 5.83
N LEU A 383 -1.16 -5.61 6.92
CA LEU A 383 -1.18 -6.61 8.00
C LEU A 383 -1.91 -6.13 9.26
N ASP A 384 -2.25 -4.85 9.35
CA ASP A 384 -2.88 -4.22 10.52
C ASP A 384 -2.04 -4.32 11.82
N ILE A 385 -0.71 -4.37 11.66
CA ILE A 385 0.26 -4.45 12.74
C ILE A 385 0.77 -3.04 13.03
N VAL A 386 0.28 -2.43 14.10
CA VAL A 386 0.59 -1.05 14.51
C VAL A 386 1.15 -0.98 15.91
N ASP A 387 0.60 -1.74 16.84
CA ASP A 387 0.88 -1.62 18.27
C ASP A 387 2.13 -2.39 18.71
N GLU A 388 2.40 -3.55 18.14
CA GLU A 388 3.51 -4.41 18.51
C GLU A 388 4.89 -3.76 18.30
N PRO A 389 5.16 -3.05 17.18
CA PRO A 389 6.40 -2.30 17.05
C PRO A 389 6.56 -1.23 18.14
N ARG A 390 5.46 -0.60 18.53
CA ARG A 390 5.45 0.44 19.59
C ARG A 390 5.75 -0.14 20.95
N THR A 391 5.16 -1.29 21.30
CA THR A 391 5.47 -2.03 22.52
C THR A 391 6.99 -2.29 22.63
N ALA A 392 7.62 -2.77 21.56
CA ALA A 392 9.06 -3.03 21.53
C ALA A 392 9.90 -1.75 21.69
N ILE A 393 9.56 -0.68 20.95
CA ILE A 393 10.31 0.59 21.01
C ILE A 393 10.15 1.26 22.38
N GLN A 394 8.95 1.28 22.95
CA GLN A 394 8.68 1.89 24.26
C GLN A 394 9.32 1.14 25.41
N ALA A 395 9.53 -0.18 25.28
CA ALA A 395 10.31 -0.95 26.24
C ALA A 395 11.81 -0.58 26.21
N ALA A 396 12.32 -0.20 25.03
CA ALA A 396 13.75 0.10 24.82
C ALA A 396 14.10 1.60 24.91
N SER A 397 13.13 2.52 24.79
CA SER A 397 13.39 3.97 24.77
C SER A 397 12.39 4.76 25.60
N SER A 398 12.89 5.63 26.47
CA SER A 398 12.09 6.55 27.28
C SER A 398 11.64 7.82 26.53
N ASN A 399 12.21 8.08 25.33
CA ASN A 399 11.98 9.33 24.57
C ASN A 399 11.42 9.04 23.17
N PHE A 400 10.42 8.14 23.12
CA PHE A 400 9.70 7.83 21.89
C PHE A 400 8.63 8.89 21.61
N GLN A 401 8.60 9.40 20.37
CA GLN A 401 7.59 10.35 19.89
C GLN A 401 7.14 9.99 18.48
N GLU A 402 5.83 9.96 18.28
CA GLU A 402 5.23 9.72 16.96
C GLU A 402 5.47 10.88 15.98
N MET A 403 5.57 10.55 14.70
CA MET A 403 5.40 11.55 13.65
C MET A 403 3.93 11.88 13.46
N GLU A 404 3.60 13.03 12.89
CA GLU A 404 2.22 13.46 12.60
C GLU A 404 1.48 12.44 11.73
N GLU A 405 2.14 11.93 10.68
CA GLU A 405 1.62 10.87 9.83
C GLU A 405 2.21 9.51 10.26
N SER A 406 1.52 8.83 11.17
CA SER A 406 1.91 7.55 11.79
C SER A 406 0.82 6.50 11.71
N GLY A 407 1.13 5.26 12.07
CA GLY A 407 0.21 4.12 12.02
C GLY A 407 -0.32 3.89 10.61
N ARG A 408 -1.63 3.70 10.47
CA ARG A 408 -2.29 3.51 9.17
C ARG A 408 -2.26 4.76 8.28
N ASN A 409 -2.08 5.96 8.86
CA ASN A 409 -1.94 7.21 8.11
C ASN A 409 -0.51 7.52 7.64
N THR A 410 0.43 6.62 7.87
CA THR A 410 1.84 6.82 7.50
C THR A 410 2.03 7.19 6.03
N LEU A 411 2.98 8.07 5.73
CA LEU A 411 3.47 8.28 4.37
C LEU A 411 4.43 7.15 4.00
N CYS A 412 4.27 6.57 2.80
CA CYS A 412 5.14 5.50 2.31
C CYS A 412 6.60 5.98 2.14
N CYS A 413 7.55 5.10 2.37
CA CYS A 413 8.99 5.36 2.15
C CYS A 413 9.39 5.47 0.68
N GLY A 414 8.57 4.94 -0.25
CA GLY A 414 8.84 5.01 -1.69
C GLY A 414 9.33 3.71 -2.33
N ALA A 415 9.74 2.69 -1.58
CA ALA A 415 10.28 1.44 -2.14
C ALA A 415 9.22 0.48 -2.70
N GLY A 416 7.98 0.58 -2.22
CA GLY A 416 6.90 -0.33 -2.61
C GLY A 416 6.60 -0.33 -4.11
N GLY A 417 5.83 -1.33 -4.59
CA GLY A 417 5.55 -1.48 -6.01
C GLY A 417 6.80 -1.74 -6.85
N ALA A 418 7.82 -2.37 -6.27
CA ALA A 418 9.14 -2.62 -6.85
C ALA A 418 9.94 -1.35 -7.23
N LEU A 419 9.57 -0.17 -6.73
CA LEU A 419 10.29 1.07 -7.04
C LEU A 419 11.71 1.11 -6.44
N TRP A 420 12.06 0.23 -5.52
CA TRP A 420 13.43 0.02 -5.05
C TRP A 420 14.42 -0.21 -6.20
N TRP A 421 14.00 -0.97 -7.23
CA TRP A 421 14.83 -1.29 -8.39
C TRP A 421 14.72 -0.27 -9.52
N LYS A 422 13.84 0.74 -9.39
CA LYS A 422 13.71 1.82 -10.37
C LYS A 422 14.58 2.99 -9.99
N LYS A 423 15.33 3.51 -10.96
CA LYS A 423 16.08 4.74 -10.79
C LYS A 423 15.12 5.92 -10.88
N GLU A 424 14.76 6.51 -9.74
CA GLU A 424 13.84 7.64 -9.70
C GLU A 424 14.47 8.89 -10.36
N THR A 425 13.80 9.41 -11.37
CA THR A 425 14.11 10.71 -12.00
C THR A 425 13.16 11.81 -11.56
N GLN A 426 11.95 11.43 -11.15
CA GLN A 426 10.89 12.31 -10.65
C GLN A 426 10.15 11.61 -9.49
N GLY A 427 9.42 12.38 -8.69
CA GLY A 427 8.56 11.80 -7.66
C GLY A 427 9.29 11.18 -6.47
N ARG A 428 10.36 11.80 -6.00
CA ARG A 428 11.23 11.30 -4.91
C ARG A 428 10.51 11.20 -3.57
N THR A 429 9.68 10.20 -3.44
CA THR A 429 8.83 9.92 -2.26
C THR A 429 9.65 9.81 -0.98
N HIS A 430 10.81 9.16 -1.03
CA HIS A 430 11.67 8.97 0.14
C HIS A 430 12.15 10.29 0.74
N LEU A 431 12.39 11.33 -0.09
CA LEU A 431 12.80 12.64 0.40
C LEU A 431 11.68 13.32 1.20
N VAL A 432 10.42 13.22 0.74
CA VAL A 432 9.28 13.77 1.47
C VAL A 432 9.13 13.11 2.84
N ARG A 433 9.37 11.80 2.93
CA ARG A 433 9.30 11.10 4.22
C ARG A 433 10.50 11.42 5.11
N ALA A 434 11.70 11.53 4.53
CA ALA A 434 12.90 11.95 5.27
C ALA A 434 12.74 13.38 5.84
N GLU A 435 12.11 14.29 5.11
CA GLU A 435 11.79 15.65 5.60
C GLU A 435 10.91 15.58 6.86
N GLN A 436 9.87 14.75 6.88
CA GLN A 436 9.04 14.55 8.07
C GLN A 436 9.81 14.00 9.28
N VAL A 437 10.79 13.11 9.04
CA VAL A 437 11.69 12.63 10.11
C VAL A 437 12.52 13.77 10.67
N ILE A 438 13.11 14.62 9.81
CA ILE A 438 13.91 15.79 10.22
C ILE A 438 13.04 16.79 10.98
N GLU A 439 11.84 17.09 10.47
CA GLU A 439 10.88 18.01 11.11
C GLU A 439 10.43 17.52 12.48
N SER A 440 10.34 16.18 12.68
CA SER A 440 10.05 15.62 13.99
C SER A 440 11.10 15.94 15.04
N GLY A 441 12.31 16.30 14.62
CA GLY A 441 13.45 16.55 15.50
C GLY A 441 14.05 15.27 16.10
N ALA A 442 13.75 14.09 15.58
CA ALA A 442 14.28 12.83 16.07
C ALA A 442 15.78 12.68 15.79
N ASP A 443 16.51 12.05 16.70
CA ASP A 443 17.91 11.66 16.56
C ASP A 443 18.03 10.25 15.97
N THR A 444 16.98 9.45 16.17
CA THR A 444 16.88 8.08 15.65
C THR A 444 15.49 7.87 15.03
N VAL A 445 15.45 7.35 13.81
CA VAL A 445 14.24 6.79 13.21
C VAL A 445 14.32 5.27 13.22
N VAL A 446 13.32 4.65 13.82
CA VAL A 446 13.17 3.18 13.85
C VAL A 446 12.17 2.76 12.80
N THR A 447 12.39 1.61 12.16
CA THR A 447 11.44 1.01 11.22
C THR A 447 11.42 -0.51 11.38
N GLY A 448 10.37 -1.17 10.94
CA GLY A 448 10.26 -2.62 10.89
C GLY A 448 10.20 -3.11 9.44
N CYS A 449 11.08 -2.64 8.57
CA CYS A 449 11.11 -3.05 7.17
C CYS A 449 12.48 -2.76 6.56
N ASN A 450 13.07 -3.77 5.96
CA ASN A 450 14.34 -3.71 5.23
C ASN A 450 14.36 -2.63 4.13
N PHE A 451 13.33 -2.57 3.30
CA PHE A 451 13.22 -1.55 2.25
C PHE A 451 13.03 -0.14 2.82
N CYS A 452 12.20 0.01 3.87
CA CYS A 452 12.06 1.30 4.53
C CYS A 452 13.38 1.75 5.18
N TYR A 453 14.14 0.81 5.77
CA TYR A 453 15.46 1.06 6.32
C TYR A 453 16.39 1.67 5.26
N GLY A 454 16.51 1.02 4.11
CA GLY A 454 17.33 1.51 3.00
C GLY A 454 16.88 2.86 2.44
N MET A 455 15.55 3.05 2.26
CA MET A 455 15.00 4.33 1.76
C MET A 455 15.19 5.47 2.75
N MET A 456 15.08 5.23 4.06
CA MET A 456 15.37 6.26 5.06
C MET A 456 16.84 6.65 5.04
N LYS A 457 17.76 5.71 4.94
CA LYS A 457 19.21 5.99 4.79
C LYS A 457 19.47 6.85 3.54
N GLN A 458 18.87 6.50 2.41
CA GLN A 458 19.03 7.25 1.15
C GLN A 458 18.44 8.66 1.23
N GLY A 459 17.28 8.82 1.90
CA GLY A 459 16.60 10.12 2.01
C GLY A 459 17.25 11.05 3.03
N LEU A 460 17.66 10.54 4.17
CA LEU A 460 18.21 11.35 5.27
C LEU A 460 19.62 11.86 4.99
N GLY A 461 20.48 11.06 4.33
CA GLY A 461 21.86 11.45 4.05
C GLY A 461 21.99 12.82 3.38
N PRO A 462 21.30 13.09 2.25
CA PRO A 462 21.34 14.39 1.57
C PRO A 462 20.64 15.53 2.29
N MET A 463 19.70 15.22 3.22
CA MET A 463 18.80 16.21 3.83
C MET A 463 19.22 16.64 5.24
N THR A 464 20.24 16.01 5.82
CA THR A 464 20.71 16.39 7.16
C THR A 464 21.28 17.82 7.15
N PRO A 465 20.71 18.77 7.91
CA PRO A 465 21.18 20.15 7.93
C PRO A 465 22.63 20.26 8.46
N GLU A 466 23.37 21.24 7.96
CA GLU A 466 24.71 21.55 8.48
C GLU A 466 24.67 21.77 10.00
N GLY A 467 25.55 21.09 10.74
CA GLY A 467 25.67 21.21 12.20
C GLY A 467 24.78 20.31 13.04
N ARG A 468 23.92 19.49 12.43
CA ARG A 468 23.19 18.42 13.11
C ARG A 468 23.95 17.09 12.95
N THR A 469 24.00 16.29 14.02
CA THR A 469 24.42 14.88 13.92
C THR A 469 23.47 14.14 12.99
N ASP A 470 24.00 13.26 12.17
CA ASP A 470 23.19 12.44 11.25
C ASP A 470 22.10 11.68 12.02
N VAL A 471 20.88 11.71 11.49
CA VAL A 471 19.79 10.90 12.05
C VAL A 471 20.11 9.43 11.82
N VAL A 472 20.12 8.65 12.90
CA VAL A 472 20.43 7.23 12.84
C VAL A 472 19.18 6.46 12.42
N VAL A 473 19.34 5.56 11.44
CA VAL A 473 18.27 4.61 11.04
C VAL A 473 18.53 3.29 11.76
N LYS A 474 17.52 2.76 12.44
CA LYS A 474 17.57 1.47 13.14
C LYS A 474 16.35 0.61 12.77
N ASP A 475 16.54 -0.71 12.81
CA ASP A 475 15.42 -1.64 12.86
C ASP A 475 14.91 -1.77 14.30
N VAL A 476 13.64 -2.26 14.46
CA VAL A 476 13.08 -2.55 15.79
C VAL A 476 13.94 -3.57 16.54
N ALA A 477 14.52 -4.55 15.85
CA ALA A 477 15.41 -5.53 16.45
C ALA A 477 16.70 -4.88 17.01
N ASP A 478 17.21 -3.82 16.36
CA ASP A 478 18.43 -3.14 16.80
C ASP A 478 18.23 -2.44 18.13
N ILE A 479 17.16 -1.63 18.25
CA ILE A 479 16.91 -0.86 19.47
C ILE A 479 16.60 -1.78 20.66
N VAL A 480 15.98 -2.94 20.41
CA VAL A 480 15.71 -3.94 21.46
C VAL A 480 16.99 -4.68 21.83
N ALA A 481 17.80 -5.13 20.86
CA ALA A 481 19.04 -5.86 21.12
C ALA A 481 20.10 -5.01 21.84
N ASP A 482 20.16 -3.70 21.56
CA ASP A 482 21.05 -2.75 22.23
C ASP A 482 20.71 -2.58 23.71
N ASN A 483 19.48 -2.88 24.12
CA ASN A 483 18.94 -2.69 25.45
C ASN A 483 18.52 -4.02 26.13
N LEU A 484 18.90 -5.15 25.55
CA LEU A 484 18.60 -6.49 26.06
C LEU A 484 19.43 -6.80 27.31
N VAL A 485 18.79 -7.34 28.38
CA VAL A 485 19.42 -7.62 29.70
C VAL A 485 19.44 -9.12 29.97
#